data_92cd3f89a48f0d38eedb30c5516d2ac3
#
_entry.id   92cd3f89a48f0d38eedb30c5516d2ac3
#
_cell.length_a   1.000
_cell.length_b   1.000
_cell.length_c   1.000
_cell.angle_alpha   90.00
_cell.angle_beta   90.00
_cell.angle_gamma   90.00
#
_symmetry.space_group_name_H-M   'P 1'
#
loop_
_entity.id
_entity.type
_entity.pdbx_description
1 polymer ?
#
loop_
_entity_poly.entity_id
_entity_poly.type
_entity_poly.pdbx_seq_one_letter_code
_entity_poly.pdbx_strand_id
1 'polypeptide(L)'
;MMRVLRWMIGLPLLLAGVPALAGDRYVDARLYPDQASGWERFRNVERALVAGFDDVCGDTFCEGEYYNLQAMRLRCSVERANGQVAGCTWTFAGSNTSVMDDGSIEADLRSYACALPLAEGTPLERLLQALETVPPQDAIDVPLPGTTVSVYDGLTGCL
;
A
#
# COMPACT_ATOMS: atom_id res chain seq x y z
N MET A 1 47.51 53.39 -41.70
CA MET A 1 47.60 52.03 -41.13
C MET A 1 46.54 51.89 -40.02
N MET A 2 45.38 51.36 -40.34
CA MET A 2 44.27 51.15 -39.39
C MET A 2 44.25 49.68 -38.95
N ARG A 3 44.50 49.42 -37.64
CA ARG A 3 44.36 48.08 -37.02
C ARG A 3 42.92 47.85 -36.59
N VAL A 4 42.22 46.89 -37.20
CA VAL A 4 40.87 46.45 -36.84
C VAL A 4 41.01 45.41 -35.75
N LEU A 5 40.52 45.72 -34.52
CA LEU A 5 40.48 44.85 -33.36
C LEU A 5 39.22 44.04 -33.46
N ARG A 6 39.34 42.70 -33.72
CA ARG A 6 38.22 41.76 -33.73
C ARG A 6 37.90 41.33 -32.28
N TRP A 7 36.74 41.71 -31.80
CA TRP A 7 36.18 41.21 -30.55
C TRP A 7 35.52 39.84 -30.80
N MET A 8 36.05 38.77 -30.18
CA MET A 8 35.39 37.49 -30.12
C MET A 8 34.43 37.49 -28.92
N ILE A 9 33.14 37.50 -29.20
CA ILE A 9 32.09 37.33 -28.18
C ILE A 9 31.91 35.84 -27.97
N GLY A 10 32.45 35.32 -26.85
CA GLY A 10 32.21 33.95 -26.40
C GLY A 10 30.78 33.83 -25.83
N LEU A 11 29.96 33.03 -26.48
CA LEU A 11 28.59 32.70 -26.02
C LEU A 11 28.69 31.66 -24.91
N PRO A 12 28.21 31.90 -23.65
CA PRO A 12 28.20 30.89 -22.61
C PRO A 12 27.13 29.85 -22.94
N LEU A 13 27.54 28.57 -23.04
CA LEU A 13 26.64 27.42 -23.17
C LEU A 13 25.96 27.15 -21.81
N LEU A 14 24.74 27.63 -21.64
CA LEU A 14 23.91 27.31 -20.49
C LEU A 14 23.47 25.83 -20.59
N LEU A 15 24.14 24.96 -19.85
CA LEU A 15 23.68 23.58 -19.59
C LEU A 15 22.43 23.67 -18.72
N ALA A 16 21.25 23.66 -19.35
CA ALA A 16 19.98 23.46 -18.67
C ALA A 16 19.95 22.04 -18.14
N GLY A 17 20.18 21.86 -16.82
CA GLY A 17 19.96 20.61 -16.13
C GLY A 17 18.49 20.23 -16.26
N VAL A 18 18.19 19.12 -16.94
CA VAL A 18 16.84 18.52 -16.98
C VAL A 18 16.51 18.10 -15.56
N PRO A 19 15.41 18.59 -14.93
CA PRO A 19 14.98 18.09 -13.63
C PRO A 19 14.69 16.60 -13.78
N ALA A 20 15.41 15.75 -13.05
CA ALA A 20 15.06 14.34 -12.91
C ALA A 20 13.66 14.27 -12.31
N LEU A 21 12.70 13.75 -13.07
CA LEU A 21 11.33 13.51 -12.60
C LEU A 21 11.39 12.53 -11.42
N ALA A 22 11.18 13.04 -10.21
CA ALA A 22 11.17 12.25 -8.96
C ALA A 22 10.02 11.21 -8.90
N GLY A 23 9.24 11.08 -9.98
CA GLY A 23 8.08 10.19 -10.07
C GLY A 23 8.38 8.71 -10.27
N ASP A 24 9.62 8.32 -10.57
CA ASP A 24 9.93 6.96 -11.02
C ASP A 24 10.61 6.06 -9.98
N ARG A 25 10.87 6.55 -8.77
CA ARG A 25 11.55 5.75 -7.75
C ARG A 25 10.67 4.63 -7.21
N TYR A 26 9.41 4.91 -6.97
CA TYR A 26 8.45 3.95 -6.41
C TYR A 26 7.33 3.64 -7.40
N VAL A 27 6.78 2.43 -7.28
CA VAL A 27 5.66 1.94 -8.09
C VAL A 27 4.69 1.17 -7.19
N ASP A 28 3.41 1.16 -7.57
CA ASP A 28 2.41 0.27 -6.94
C ASP A 28 2.81 -1.20 -7.19
N ALA A 29 2.76 -2.04 -6.16
CA ALA A 29 3.13 -3.46 -6.25
C ALA A 29 2.38 -4.21 -7.36
N ARG A 30 1.16 -3.80 -7.71
CA ARG A 30 0.38 -4.36 -8.83
C ARG A 30 0.99 -4.09 -10.19
N LEU A 31 1.91 -3.14 -10.28
CA LEU A 31 2.59 -2.76 -11.52
C LEU A 31 4.07 -3.18 -11.52
N TYR A 32 4.49 -3.97 -10.53
CA TYR A 32 5.87 -4.43 -10.38
C TYR A 32 5.98 -5.95 -10.65
N PRO A 33 6.99 -6.44 -11.39
CA PRO A 33 7.96 -5.64 -12.15
C PRO A 33 7.33 -4.94 -13.36
N ASP A 34 6.17 -5.41 -13.82
CA ASP A 34 5.34 -4.84 -14.87
C ASP A 34 3.86 -5.17 -14.62
N GLN A 35 2.95 -4.51 -15.34
CA GLN A 35 1.51 -4.68 -15.14
C GLN A 35 1.01 -6.11 -15.48
N ALA A 36 1.62 -6.79 -16.43
CA ALA A 36 1.13 -8.10 -16.88
C ALA A 36 1.38 -9.17 -15.81
N SER A 37 2.54 -9.13 -15.16
CA SER A 37 2.94 -10.11 -14.14
C SER A 37 2.50 -9.72 -12.72
N GLY A 38 2.53 -8.44 -12.37
CA GLY A 38 2.24 -7.96 -11.01
C GLY A 38 0.76 -7.91 -10.68
N TRP A 39 -0.08 -7.52 -11.64
CA TRP A 39 -1.50 -7.23 -11.39
C TRP A 39 -2.29 -8.41 -10.83
N GLU A 40 -2.27 -9.54 -11.52
CA GLU A 40 -3.08 -10.70 -11.12
C GLU A 40 -2.57 -11.31 -9.82
N ARG A 41 -1.27 -11.46 -9.70
CA ARG A 41 -0.63 -12.04 -8.53
C ARG A 41 -0.91 -11.23 -7.26
N PHE A 42 -0.71 -9.91 -7.30
CA PHE A 42 -1.01 -9.04 -6.16
C PHE A 42 -2.50 -9.06 -5.78
N ARG A 43 -3.39 -9.11 -6.78
CA ARG A 43 -4.84 -9.22 -6.54
C ARG A 43 -5.24 -10.54 -5.91
N ASN A 44 -4.55 -11.63 -6.21
CA ASN A 44 -4.78 -12.93 -5.56
C ASN A 44 -4.44 -12.85 -4.08
N VAL A 45 -3.31 -12.25 -3.73
CA VAL A 45 -2.92 -12.00 -2.33
C VAL A 45 -3.91 -11.06 -1.64
N GLU A 46 -4.30 -9.96 -2.28
CA GLU A 46 -5.32 -9.05 -1.74
C GLU A 46 -6.64 -9.80 -1.42
N ARG A 47 -7.09 -10.68 -2.32
CA ARG A 47 -8.30 -11.51 -2.11
C ARG A 47 -8.13 -12.54 -1.00
N ALA A 48 -6.96 -13.15 -0.88
CA ALA A 48 -6.68 -14.10 0.19
C ALA A 48 -6.74 -13.40 1.57
N LEU A 49 -6.12 -12.23 1.69
CA LEU A 49 -6.19 -11.44 2.92
C LEU A 49 -7.62 -10.97 3.25
N VAL A 50 -8.41 -10.60 2.23
CA VAL A 50 -9.84 -10.28 2.44
C VAL A 50 -10.60 -11.50 2.96
N ALA A 51 -10.36 -12.68 2.39
CA ALA A 51 -11.01 -13.92 2.87
C ALA A 51 -10.62 -14.23 4.32
N GLY A 52 -9.34 -14.06 4.68
CA GLY A 52 -8.91 -14.22 6.08
C GLY A 52 -9.52 -13.18 7.02
N PHE A 53 -9.62 -11.92 6.58
CA PHE A 53 -10.27 -10.88 7.37
C PHE A 53 -11.76 -11.19 7.59
N ASP A 54 -12.49 -11.57 6.55
CA ASP A 54 -13.92 -11.90 6.64
C ASP A 54 -14.16 -13.11 7.56
N ASP A 55 -13.25 -14.09 7.60
CA ASP A 55 -13.33 -15.27 8.46
C ASP A 55 -13.21 -14.91 9.94
N VAL A 56 -12.30 -14.00 10.29
CA VAL A 56 -12.04 -13.63 11.69
C VAL A 56 -12.84 -12.41 12.17
N CYS A 57 -13.44 -11.64 11.27
CA CYS A 57 -14.08 -10.36 11.60
C CYS A 57 -15.22 -10.53 12.61
N GLY A 58 -16.06 -11.56 12.43
CA GLY A 58 -17.22 -11.83 13.29
C GLY A 58 -16.88 -12.11 14.75
N ASP A 59 -15.70 -12.68 15.00
CA ASP A 59 -15.23 -13.04 16.34
C ASP A 59 -14.22 -12.03 16.92
N THR A 60 -13.88 -10.96 16.18
CA THR A 60 -12.83 -10.00 16.57
C THR A 60 -13.18 -8.57 16.21
N PHE A 61 -12.78 -8.13 15.00
CA PHE A 61 -12.84 -6.73 14.56
C PHE A 61 -14.26 -6.21 14.37
N CYS A 62 -15.22 -7.08 14.05
CA CYS A 62 -16.62 -6.73 13.82
C CYS A 62 -17.52 -6.90 15.05
N GLU A 63 -16.96 -7.21 16.22
CA GLU A 63 -17.68 -7.20 17.51
C GLU A 63 -17.62 -5.85 18.23
N GLY A 64 -16.85 -4.89 17.70
CA GLY A 64 -16.63 -3.59 18.31
C GLY A 64 -17.70 -2.55 17.93
N GLU A 65 -17.25 -1.33 17.72
CA GLU A 65 -18.10 -0.17 17.40
C GLU A 65 -18.81 -0.30 16.04
N TYR A 66 -18.20 -1.00 15.08
CA TYR A 66 -18.73 -1.16 13.73
C TYR A 66 -18.86 -2.64 13.35
N TYR A 67 -20.08 -3.17 13.39
CA TYR A 67 -20.36 -4.57 13.00
C TYR A 67 -20.18 -4.87 11.51
N ASN A 68 -20.07 -3.85 10.68
CA ASN A 68 -20.03 -3.96 9.24
C ASN A 68 -18.71 -3.47 8.66
N LEU A 69 -17.61 -3.64 9.36
CA LEU A 69 -16.29 -3.34 8.83
C LEU A 69 -16.06 -4.10 7.53
N GLN A 70 -15.63 -3.38 6.51
CA GLN A 70 -15.29 -3.92 5.19
C GLN A 70 -13.84 -3.66 4.87
N ALA A 71 -13.13 -4.71 4.50
CA ALA A 71 -11.81 -4.60 3.91
C ALA A 71 -11.91 -3.95 2.53
N MET A 72 -11.21 -2.83 2.31
CA MET A 72 -11.34 -2.04 1.10
C MET A 72 -10.19 -2.31 0.12
N ARG A 73 -9.03 -1.75 0.36
CA ARG A 73 -7.89 -1.80 -0.58
C ARG A 73 -6.57 -1.97 0.14
N LEU A 74 -5.82 -2.98 -0.30
CA LEU A 74 -4.41 -3.10 0.03
C LEU A 74 -3.57 -2.41 -1.05
N ARG A 75 -2.58 -1.62 -0.62
CA ARG A 75 -1.59 -1.01 -1.49
C ARG A 75 -0.21 -1.15 -0.89
N CYS A 76 0.74 -1.53 -1.73
CA CYS A 76 2.15 -1.54 -1.36
C CYS A 76 2.94 -0.66 -2.32
N SER A 77 3.81 0.16 -1.76
CA SER A 77 4.79 0.94 -2.50
C SER A 77 6.08 0.14 -2.63
N VAL A 78 6.58 -0.01 -3.84
CA VAL A 78 7.78 -0.82 -4.15
C VAL A 78 8.84 0.06 -4.78
N GLU A 79 10.07 -0.02 -4.30
CA GLU A 79 11.20 0.64 -4.93
C GLU A 79 11.53 -0.06 -6.26
N ARG A 80 11.39 0.65 -7.36
CA ARG A 80 11.53 0.10 -8.72
C ARG A 80 12.91 -0.52 -8.98
N ALA A 81 13.94 0.04 -8.37
CA ALA A 81 15.32 -0.38 -8.62
C ALA A 81 15.67 -1.76 -8.08
N ASN A 82 15.05 -2.18 -6.97
CA ASN A 82 15.45 -3.39 -6.24
C ASN A 82 14.28 -4.28 -5.80
N GLY A 83 13.01 -3.85 -6.02
CA GLY A 83 11.83 -4.60 -5.65
C GLY A 83 11.54 -4.65 -4.15
N GLN A 84 12.18 -3.81 -3.35
CA GLN A 84 11.91 -3.73 -1.92
C GLN A 84 10.63 -2.96 -1.65
N VAL A 85 9.83 -3.45 -0.71
CA VAL A 85 8.62 -2.80 -0.26
C VAL A 85 8.99 -1.65 0.68
N ALA A 86 8.61 -0.44 0.32
CA ALA A 86 8.77 0.74 1.16
C ALA A 86 7.68 0.81 2.24
N GLY A 87 6.52 0.23 1.99
CA GLY A 87 5.42 0.12 2.93
C GLY A 87 4.16 -0.40 2.27
N CYS A 88 3.28 -1.01 3.07
CA CYS A 88 1.95 -1.43 2.67
C CYS A 88 0.92 -0.79 3.59
N THR A 89 -0.20 -0.36 3.03
CA THR A 89 -1.36 0.14 3.78
C THR A 89 -2.61 -0.59 3.32
N TRP A 90 -3.36 -1.10 4.28
CA TRP A 90 -4.67 -1.69 4.04
C TRP A 90 -5.74 -0.80 4.62
N THR A 91 -6.75 -0.46 3.82
CA THR A 91 -7.83 0.45 4.22
C THR A 91 -9.10 -0.33 4.51
N PHE A 92 -9.85 0.15 5.52
CA PHE A 92 -11.13 -0.41 5.95
C PHE A 92 -12.16 0.71 6.08
N ALA A 93 -13.44 0.34 6.00
CA ALA A 93 -14.54 1.25 6.27
C ALA A 93 -15.63 0.53 7.04
N GLY A 94 -16.26 1.25 7.96
CA GLY A 94 -17.42 0.80 8.71
C GLY A 94 -18.43 1.92 8.86
N SER A 95 -19.66 1.55 9.20
CA SER A 95 -20.71 2.51 9.48
C SER A 95 -21.61 2.03 10.60
N ASN A 96 -22.20 2.99 11.33
CA ASN A 96 -23.29 2.77 12.25
C ASN A 96 -24.41 3.75 11.97
N THR A 97 -25.66 3.36 12.18
CA THR A 97 -26.82 4.21 12.00
C THR A 97 -27.76 4.09 13.19
N SER A 98 -28.25 5.21 13.68
CA SER A 98 -29.17 5.28 14.83
C SER A 98 -30.40 6.10 14.48
N VAL A 99 -31.56 5.66 14.94
CA VAL A 99 -32.80 6.45 14.88
C VAL A 99 -32.89 7.27 16.16
N MET A 100 -32.96 8.61 15.99
CA MET A 100 -33.02 9.58 17.08
C MET A 100 -34.47 9.76 17.56
N ASP A 101 -34.66 10.32 18.76
CA ASP A 101 -35.99 10.54 19.37
C ASP A 101 -36.90 11.48 18.54
N ASP A 102 -36.30 12.35 17.73
CA ASP A 102 -37.02 13.23 16.82
C ASP A 102 -37.41 12.59 15.49
N GLY A 103 -37.05 11.29 15.29
CA GLY A 103 -37.31 10.53 14.08
C GLY A 103 -36.27 10.75 12.98
N SER A 104 -35.22 11.52 13.20
CA SER A 104 -34.08 11.63 12.28
C SER A 104 -33.21 10.39 12.34
N ILE A 105 -32.44 10.15 11.26
CA ILE A 105 -31.44 9.06 11.21
C ILE A 105 -30.06 9.70 11.23
N GLU A 106 -29.29 9.37 12.25
CA GLU A 106 -27.87 9.72 12.32
C GLU A 106 -27.04 8.59 11.71
N ALA A 107 -26.07 8.95 10.87
CA ALA A 107 -25.13 7.99 10.29
C ALA A 107 -23.71 8.38 10.71
N ASP A 108 -23.02 7.43 11.36
CA ASP A 108 -21.59 7.50 11.64
C ASP A 108 -20.81 6.67 10.61
N LEU A 109 -19.80 7.27 10.01
CA LEU A 109 -18.96 6.66 8.98
C LEU A 109 -17.49 6.72 9.42
N ARG A 110 -16.82 5.57 9.45
CA ARG A 110 -15.44 5.48 9.85
C ARG A 110 -14.58 4.84 8.76
N SER A 111 -13.37 5.32 8.60
CA SER A 111 -12.35 4.70 7.75
C SER A 111 -11.04 4.56 8.50
N TYR A 112 -10.33 3.47 8.22
CA TYR A 112 -9.06 3.13 8.82
C TYR A 112 -8.01 2.93 7.72
N ALA A 113 -6.76 3.25 8.03
CA ALA A 113 -5.61 3.04 7.15
C ALA A 113 -4.51 2.34 7.95
N CYS A 114 -4.51 1.02 7.90
CA CYS A 114 -3.64 0.17 8.70
C CYS A 114 -2.36 -0.15 7.94
N ALA A 115 -1.22 0.23 8.50
CA ALA A 115 0.07 -0.15 7.94
C ALA A 115 0.37 -1.62 8.27
N LEU A 116 0.86 -2.38 7.28
CA LEU A 116 1.36 -3.73 7.53
C LEU A 116 2.70 -3.67 8.26
N PRO A 117 2.91 -4.49 9.32
CA PRO A 117 4.13 -4.50 10.13
C PRO A 117 5.29 -5.24 9.43
N LEU A 118 5.76 -4.70 8.30
CA LEU A 118 6.83 -5.28 7.51
C LEU A 118 8.20 -4.95 8.08
N ALA A 119 9.13 -5.89 7.99
CA ALA A 119 10.54 -5.61 8.22
C ALA A 119 11.08 -4.66 7.13
N GLU A 120 11.99 -3.76 7.51
CA GLU A 120 12.65 -2.87 6.56
C GLU A 120 13.38 -3.67 5.46
N GLY A 121 13.25 -3.22 4.22
CA GLY A 121 13.89 -3.87 3.07
C GLY A 121 13.25 -5.20 2.64
N THR A 122 12.05 -5.54 3.12
CA THR A 122 11.34 -6.75 2.69
C THR A 122 11.15 -6.76 1.17
N PRO A 123 11.69 -7.77 0.42
CA PRO A 123 11.42 -7.89 -0.99
C PRO A 123 9.95 -8.23 -1.26
N LEU A 124 9.34 -7.59 -2.27
CA LEU A 124 7.94 -7.86 -2.66
C LEU A 124 7.72 -9.35 -2.96
N GLU A 125 8.67 -9.99 -3.65
CA GLU A 125 8.62 -11.42 -3.98
C GLU A 125 8.46 -12.30 -2.74
N ARG A 126 9.19 -11.98 -1.67
CA ARG A 126 9.13 -12.73 -0.42
C ARG A 126 7.80 -12.51 0.31
N LEU A 127 7.29 -11.28 0.27
CA LEU A 127 5.97 -10.95 0.84
C LEU A 127 4.87 -11.73 0.14
N LEU A 128 4.82 -11.67 -1.20
CA LEU A 128 3.81 -12.38 -1.98
C LEU A 128 3.91 -13.89 -1.77
N GLN A 129 5.12 -14.47 -1.86
CA GLN A 129 5.33 -15.90 -1.65
C GLN A 129 4.84 -16.37 -0.28
N ALA A 130 5.10 -15.63 0.79
CA ALA A 130 4.65 -16.01 2.13
C ALA A 130 3.12 -16.10 2.22
N LEU A 131 2.42 -15.14 1.60
CA LEU A 131 0.96 -15.06 1.64
C LEU A 131 0.25 -15.99 0.63
N GLU A 132 0.97 -16.45 -0.42
CA GLU A 132 0.42 -17.36 -1.44
C GLU A 132 0.56 -18.85 -1.09
N THR A 133 1.45 -19.20 -0.16
CA THR A 133 1.79 -20.61 0.15
C THR A 133 0.82 -21.30 1.12
N VAL A 134 -0.15 -20.58 1.63
CA VAL A 134 -1.16 -21.07 2.58
C VAL A 134 -2.57 -20.95 1.98
N PRO A 135 -3.57 -21.65 2.56
CA PRO A 135 -4.97 -21.42 2.20
C PRO A 135 -5.35 -19.95 2.34
N PRO A 136 -6.24 -19.40 1.48
CA PRO A 136 -6.58 -18.00 1.50
C PRO A 136 -7.01 -17.43 2.86
N GLN A 137 -7.82 -18.18 3.62
CA GLN A 137 -8.28 -17.76 4.95
C GLN A 137 -7.16 -17.68 5.98
N ASP A 138 -6.08 -18.45 5.80
CA ASP A 138 -4.96 -18.50 6.74
C ASP A 138 -3.90 -17.43 6.42
N ALA A 139 -4.01 -16.72 5.27
CA ALA A 139 -3.01 -15.76 4.84
C ALA A 139 -2.86 -14.57 5.81
N ILE A 140 -3.93 -14.21 6.53
CA ILE A 140 -3.91 -13.10 7.49
C ILE A 140 -3.05 -13.43 8.73
N ASP A 141 -2.91 -14.71 9.08
CA ASP A 141 -2.20 -15.19 10.29
C ASP A 141 -0.74 -15.55 10.04
N VAL A 142 -0.31 -15.56 8.77
CA VAL A 142 1.08 -15.89 8.43
C VAL A 142 2.03 -14.80 8.93
N PRO A 143 3.10 -15.16 9.66
CA PRO A 143 4.15 -14.22 10.00
C PRO A 143 4.76 -13.59 8.76
N LEU A 144 4.86 -12.26 8.74
CA LEU A 144 5.42 -11.52 7.63
C LEU A 144 6.94 -11.73 7.53
N PRO A 145 7.52 -11.73 6.33
CA PRO A 145 8.93 -12.02 6.13
C PRO A 145 9.86 -11.16 7.01
N GLY A 146 10.74 -11.82 7.74
CA GLY A 146 11.70 -11.16 8.63
C GLY A 146 11.10 -10.67 9.96
N THR A 147 9.87 -11.05 10.27
CA THR A 147 9.18 -10.71 11.53
C THR A 147 8.59 -11.96 12.19
N THR A 148 8.09 -11.80 13.41
CA THR A 148 7.23 -12.79 14.10
C THR A 148 5.76 -12.34 14.14
N VAL A 149 5.43 -11.26 13.41
CA VAL A 149 4.13 -10.57 13.44
C VAL A 149 3.40 -10.86 12.14
N SER A 150 2.11 -11.18 12.22
CA SER A 150 1.23 -11.40 11.08
C SER A 150 0.51 -10.11 10.65
N VAL A 151 -0.26 -10.19 9.56
CA VAL A 151 -1.17 -9.11 9.18
C VAL A 151 -2.25 -8.93 10.26
N TYR A 152 -2.79 -10.03 10.79
CA TYR A 152 -3.77 -10.02 11.89
C TYR A 152 -3.25 -9.23 13.10
N ASP A 153 -2.02 -9.51 13.55
CA ASP A 153 -1.40 -8.77 14.67
C ASP A 153 -1.30 -7.27 14.39
N GLY A 154 -0.97 -6.89 13.15
CA GLY A 154 -0.92 -5.48 12.75
C GLY A 154 -2.29 -4.80 12.77
N LEU A 155 -3.36 -5.52 12.45
CA LEU A 155 -4.73 -4.99 12.47
C LEU A 155 -5.25 -4.77 13.90
N THR A 156 -4.89 -5.62 14.87
CA THR A 156 -5.32 -5.48 16.28
C THR A 156 -4.89 -4.16 16.92
N GLY A 157 -3.86 -3.53 16.40
CA GLY A 157 -3.40 -2.21 16.86
C GLY A 157 -3.97 -1.03 16.08
N CYS A 158 -4.78 -1.30 15.04
CA CYS A 158 -5.28 -0.29 14.11
C CYS A 158 -6.82 -0.20 14.10
N LEU A 159 -7.50 -1.34 14.13
CA LEU A 159 -8.95 -1.47 14.15
C LEU A 159 -9.47 -1.61 15.58
#